data_94d33fa2a58375e67d2ecc400d45a105
#
_entry.id   94d33fa2a58375e67d2ecc400d45a105
#
_cell.length_a   1.000
_cell.length_b   1.000
_cell.length_c   1.000
_cell.angle_alpha   90.00
_cell.angle_beta   90.00
_cell.angle_gamma   90.00
#
_symmetry.space_group_name_H-M   'P 1'
#
loop_
_entity.id
_entity.type
_entity.pdbx_description
1 polymer ?
#
loop_
_entity_poly.entity_id
_entity_poly.type
_entity_poly.pdbx_seq_one_letter_code
_entity_poly.pdbx_strand_id
1 'polypeptide(L)'
;MMATVPSLVSIPYHLEWDDVFALWLRKVPNPRYPDIVGEAFRGLHEEGENTGMVFGLPLHPWVIGQSHRIKYLEQALAQITAFDRIWQTTAGEIAKHYRTLARP
;
A
#
# COMPACT_ATOMS: atom_id res chain seq x y z
N MET A 1 14.95 -13.45 -35.51
CA MET A 1 15.14 -13.41 -34.03
C MET A 1 14.66 -12.10 -33.50
N MET A 2 13.80 -12.15 -32.50
CA MET A 2 13.33 -10.93 -31.88
C MET A 2 14.28 -10.50 -30.76
N ALA A 3 14.55 -9.20 -30.69
CA ALA A 3 15.26 -8.65 -29.56
C ALA A 3 14.40 -8.83 -28.29
N THR A 4 15.02 -9.29 -27.22
CA THR A 4 14.35 -9.42 -25.95
C THR A 4 14.30 -8.06 -25.27
N VAL A 5 13.11 -7.52 -25.10
CA VAL A 5 12.93 -6.28 -24.34
C VAL A 5 12.57 -6.67 -22.92
N PRO A 6 13.30 -6.17 -21.93
CA PRO A 6 12.94 -6.45 -20.53
C PRO A 6 11.52 -5.98 -20.25
N SER A 7 10.70 -6.86 -19.72
CA SER A 7 9.36 -6.50 -19.29
C SER A 7 9.39 -5.78 -17.96
N LEU A 8 8.52 -4.83 -17.79
CA LEU A 8 8.33 -4.13 -16.53
C LEU A 8 7.12 -4.70 -15.80
N VAL A 9 7.22 -4.78 -14.50
CA VAL A 9 6.09 -5.12 -13.66
C VAL A 9 5.55 -3.82 -13.05
N SER A 10 4.28 -3.53 -13.32
CA SER A 10 3.63 -2.36 -12.75
C SER A 10 2.99 -2.74 -11.42
N ILE A 11 3.34 -2.00 -10.37
CA ILE A 11 2.75 -2.21 -9.04
C ILE A 11 1.82 -1.03 -8.76
N PRO A 12 0.58 -1.29 -8.27
CA PRO A 12 -0.37 -0.23 -8.04
C PRO A 12 0.15 0.83 -7.07
N TYR A 13 -0.08 2.09 -7.44
CA TYR A 13 0.14 3.23 -6.56
C TYR A 13 -1.22 3.76 -6.14
N HIS A 14 -1.47 3.74 -4.85
CA HIS A 14 -2.77 4.12 -4.33
C HIS A 14 -2.76 5.57 -3.87
N LEU A 15 -3.39 6.43 -4.65
CA LEU A 15 -3.43 7.86 -4.38
C LEU A 15 -4.34 8.21 -3.22
N GLU A 16 -5.47 7.55 -3.09
CA GLU A 16 -6.51 7.94 -2.15
C GLU A 16 -6.05 7.97 -0.70
N TRP A 17 -5.18 7.05 -0.29
CA TRP A 17 -4.62 7.04 1.06
C TRP A 17 -3.14 7.41 1.13
N ASP A 18 -2.61 7.95 0.05
CA ASP A 18 -1.33 8.66 0.07
C ASP A 18 -1.43 9.79 1.09
N ASP A 19 -0.43 9.91 1.97
CA ASP A 19 -0.47 10.88 3.06
C ASP A 19 -0.52 12.33 2.55
N VAL A 20 0.19 12.64 1.49
CA VAL A 20 0.16 13.97 0.87
C VAL A 20 -1.24 14.27 0.34
N PHE A 21 -1.81 13.33 -0.41
CA PHE A 21 -3.11 13.51 -1.01
C PHE A 21 -4.21 13.65 0.05
N ALA A 22 -4.22 12.76 1.03
CA ALA A 22 -5.25 12.75 2.07
C ALA A 22 -5.11 13.94 3.04
N LEU A 23 -3.92 14.10 3.61
CA LEU A 23 -3.73 15.05 4.70
C LEU A 23 -3.37 16.46 4.23
N TRP A 24 -2.61 16.57 3.14
CA TRP A 24 -2.15 17.85 2.66
C TRP A 24 -3.10 18.48 1.64
N LEU A 25 -3.48 17.73 0.62
CA LEU A 25 -4.32 18.25 -0.47
C LEU A 25 -5.80 18.25 -0.10
N ARG A 26 -6.31 17.13 0.39
CA ARG A 26 -7.73 17.03 0.77
C ARG A 26 -8.02 17.52 2.18
N LYS A 27 -6.99 17.79 2.96
CA LYS A 27 -7.10 18.30 4.33
C LYS A 27 -7.99 17.44 5.24
N VAL A 28 -7.87 16.13 5.09
CA VAL A 28 -8.53 15.20 5.99
C VAL A 28 -7.94 15.38 7.39
N PRO A 29 -8.77 15.46 8.44
CA PRO A 29 -8.25 15.58 9.80
C PRO A 29 -7.31 14.42 10.14
N ASN A 30 -6.17 14.74 10.76
CA ASN A 30 -5.15 13.73 11.06
C ASN A 30 -5.69 12.48 11.75
N PRO A 31 -6.59 12.57 12.75
CA PRO A 31 -7.14 11.38 13.41
C PRO A 31 -7.93 10.45 12.52
N ARG A 32 -8.36 10.93 11.34
CA ARG A 32 -9.09 10.10 10.37
C ARG A 32 -8.17 9.24 9.50
N TYR A 33 -6.89 9.54 9.49
CA TYR A 33 -5.94 8.83 8.63
C TYR A 33 -5.93 7.32 8.88
N PRO A 34 -5.85 6.83 10.14
CA PRO A 34 -5.89 5.39 10.39
C PRO A 34 -7.15 4.71 9.86
N ASP A 35 -8.30 5.38 9.94
CA ASP A 35 -9.55 4.82 9.44
C ASP A 35 -9.56 4.69 7.92
N ILE A 36 -9.03 5.70 7.21
CA ILE A 36 -8.93 5.66 5.75
C ILE A 36 -8.05 4.50 5.33
N VAL A 37 -6.88 4.36 5.93
CA VAL A 37 -5.94 3.28 5.62
C VAL A 37 -6.55 1.92 5.97
N GLY A 38 -7.14 1.82 7.15
CA GLY A 38 -7.72 0.57 7.64
C GLY A 38 -8.89 0.07 6.79
N GLU A 39 -9.78 0.97 6.41
CA GLU A 39 -10.93 0.63 5.56
C GLU A 39 -10.47 0.19 4.16
N ALA A 40 -9.51 0.92 3.58
CA ALA A 40 -8.97 0.56 2.28
C ALA A 40 -8.28 -0.80 2.31
N PHE A 41 -7.49 -1.05 3.35
CA PHE A 41 -6.82 -2.34 3.51
C PHE A 41 -7.82 -3.47 3.69
N ARG A 42 -8.84 -3.27 4.53
CA ARG A 42 -9.88 -4.28 4.75
C ARG A 42 -10.58 -4.66 3.45
N GLY A 43 -10.94 -3.68 2.64
CA GLY A 43 -11.60 -3.92 1.36
C GLY A 43 -10.75 -4.76 0.43
N LEU A 44 -9.47 -4.43 0.30
CA LEU A 44 -8.55 -5.19 -0.54
C LEU A 44 -8.27 -6.58 0.04
N HIS A 45 -8.20 -6.70 1.35
CA HIS A 45 -8.00 -7.98 2.00
C HIS A 45 -9.16 -8.95 1.71
N GLU A 46 -10.39 -8.45 1.77
CA GLU A 46 -11.58 -9.23 1.44
C GLU A 46 -11.59 -9.63 -0.05
N GLU A 47 -11.32 -8.68 -0.93
CA GLU A 47 -11.24 -8.96 -2.37
C GLU A 47 -10.12 -9.94 -2.70
N GLY A 48 -9.02 -9.85 -1.98
CA GLY A 48 -7.84 -10.68 -2.22
C GLY A 48 -7.93 -12.10 -1.68
N GLU A 49 -9.02 -12.47 -1.02
CA GLU A 49 -9.15 -13.77 -0.40
C GLU A 49 -8.93 -14.92 -1.39
N ASN A 50 -9.39 -14.76 -2.61
CA ASN A 50 -9.28 -15.79 -3.63
C ASN A 50 -8.30 -15.45 -4.76
N THR A 51 -7.87 -14.19 -4.89
CA THR A 51 -7.09 -13.76 -6.04
C THR A 51 -5.75 -13.12 -5.68
N GLY A 52 -5.58 -12.76 -4.43
CA GLY A 52 -4.42 -11.98 -4.02
C GLY A 52 -4.48 -10.54 -4.51
N MET A 53 -4.21 -9.60 -3.64
CA MET A 53 -4.19 -8.17 -3.97
C MET A 53 -2.94 -7.54 -3.38
N VAL A 54 -2.49 -6.46 -4.00
CA VAL A 54 -1.36 -5.68 -3.52
C VAL A 54 -1.88 -4.40 -2.87
N PHE A 55 -1.43 -4.14 -1.66
CA PHE A 55 -1.71 -2.88 -0.97
C PHE A 55 -0.41 -2.10 -0.80
N GLY A 56 -0.33 -0.93 -1.40
CA GLY A 56 0.77 0.00 -1.22
C GLY A 56 0.33 1.15 -0.34
N LEU A 57 1.18 1.53 0.60
CA LEU A 57 0.93 2.69 1.46
C LEU A 57 2.00 3.73 1.17
N PRO A 58 1.71 4.70 0.29
CA PRO A 58 2.68 5.75 -0.03
C PRO A 58 2.83 6.71 1.14
N LEU A 59 4.06 6.96 1.55
CA LEU A 59 4.38 7.79 2.71
C LEU A 59 5.41 8.85 2.33
N HIS A 60 5.21 10.03 2.88
CA HIS A 60 6.14 11.15 2.72
C HIS A 60 6.53 11.67 4.10
N PRO A 61 7.80 11.56 4.50
CA PRO A 61 8.21 11.94 5.86
C PRO A 61 7.85 13.37 6.25
N TRP A 62 7.83 14.29 5.29
CA TRP A 62 7.50 15.68 5.57
C TRP A 62 6.02 15.92 5.85
N VAL A 63 5.16 14.92 5.61
CA VAL A 63 3.74 14.97 5.97
C VAL A 63 3.49 14.07 7.17
N ILE A 64 3.46 12.74 6.95
CA ILE A 64 3.07 11.81 8.02
C ILE A 64 4.14 11.63 9.09
N GLY A 65 5.39 11.95 8.77
CA GLY A 65 6.49 11.83 9.73
C GLY A 65 6.60 12.97 10.74
N GLN A 66 5.75 13.99 10.64
CA GLN A 66 5.77 15.10 11.59
C GLN A 66 5.34 14.64 12.98
N SER A 67 5.90 15.29 14.01
CA SER A 67 5.68 14.88 15.39
C SER A 67 4.21 14.85 15.81
N HIS A 68 3.38 15.69 15.21
CA HIS A 68 1.95 15.73 15.50
C HIS A 68 1.12 14.74 14.67
N ARG A 69 1.75 14.01 13.74
CA ARG A 69 1.07 13.07 12.84
C ARG A 69 1.56 11.65 12.97
N ILE A 70 2.80 11.43 13.39
CA ILE A 70 3.43 10.10 13.37
C ILE A 70 2.63 9.05 14.14
N LYS A 71 1.96 9.44 15.21
CA LYS A 71 1.13 8.52 16.00
C LYS A 71 -0.01 7.92 15.17
N TYR A 72 -0.51 8.65 14.19
CA TYR A 72 -1.59 8.16 13.33
C TYR A 72 -1.07 7.15 12.31
N LEU A 73 0.17 7.28 11.87
CA LEU A 73 0.81 6.23 11.09
C LEU A 73 0.96 4.95 11.90
N GLU A 74 1.40 5.06 13.15
CA GLU A 74 1.51 3.91 14.05
C GLU A 74 0.17 3.21 14.23
N GLN A 75 -0.90 3.97 14.41
CA GLN A 75 -2.25 3.42 14.53
C GLN A 75 -2.69 2.73 13.23
N ALA A 76 -2.41 3.33 12.09
CA ALA A 76 -2.74 2.74 10.79
C ALA A 76 -2.01 1.40 10.61
N LEU A 77 -0.70 1.38 10.88
CA LEU A 77 0.09 0.17 10.74
C LEU A 77 -0.36 -0.92 11.72
N ALA A 78 -0.74 -0.55 12.94
CA ALA A 78 -1.26 -1.50 13.90
C ALA A 78 -2.55 -2.15 13.41
N GLN A 79 -3.43 -1.39 12.77
CA GLN A 79 -4.67 -1.93 12.20
C GLN A 79 -4.40 -2.93 11.08
N ILE A 80 -3.54 -2.58 10.12
CA ILE A 80 -3.32 -3.44 8.97
C ILE A 80 -2.50 -4.68 9.31
N THR A 81 -1.55 -4.57 10.23
CA THR A 81 -0.73 -5.72 10.63
C THR A 81 -1.47 -6.68 11.57
N ALA A 82 -2.64 -6.32 12.05
CA ALA A 82 -3.49 -7.22 12.84
C ALA A 82 -4.23 -8.24 11.98
N PHE A 83 -4.33 -8.02 10.67
CA PHE A 83 -4.94 -9.00 9.77
C PHE A 83 -4.01 -10.20 9.59
N ASP A 84 -4.61 -11.38 9.43
CA ASP A 84 -3.86 -12.58 9.06
C ASP A 84 -3.77 -12.71 7.53
N ARG A 85 -3.01 -13.69 7.07
CA ARG A 85 -2.87 -14.01 5.63
C ARG A 85 -2.42 -12.79 4.81
N ILE A 86 -1.45 -12.06 5.34
CA ILE A 86 -0.82 -10.95 4.64
C ILE A 86 0.67 -11.24 4.48
N TRP A 87 1.22 -10.77 3.39
CA TRP A 87 2.65 -10.86 3.10
C TRP A 87 3.24 -9.45 3.16
N GLN A 88 3.97 -9.17 4.22
CA GLN A 88 4.65 -7.89 4.37
C GLN A 88 5.99 -7.98 3.65
N THR A 89 6.11 -7.23 2.57
CA THR A 89 7.23 -7.38 1.68
C THR A 89 7.57 -6.07 0.96
N THR A 90 8.47 -6.12 0.02
CA THR A 90 8.89 -4.99 -0.80
C THR A 90 8.31 -5.10 -2.21
N ALA A 91 8.25 -3.97 -2.91
CA ALA A 91 7.82 -3.94 -4.30
C ALA A 91 8.69 -4.86 -5.17
N GLY A 92 10.00 -4.89 -4.92
CA GLY A 92 10.92 -5.75 -5.67
C GLY A 92 10.61 -7.23 -5.50
N GLU A 93 10.29 -7.65 -4.29
CA GLU A 93 9.94 -9.04 -4.01
C GLU A 93 8.60 -9.42 -4.64
N ILE A 94 7.63 -8.51 -4.64
CA ILE A 94 6.35 -8.72 -5.31
C ILE A 94 6.56 -8.90 -6.82
N ALA A 95 7.36 -8.03 -7.43
CA ALA A 95 7.65 -8.11 -8.86
C ALA A 95 8.33 -9.43 -9.22
N LYS A 96 9.27 -9.86 -8.39
CA LYS A 96 9.98 -11.13 -8.58
C LYS A 96 9.01 -12.31 -8.50
N HIS A 97 8.13 -12.31 -7.51
CA HIS A 97 7.13 -13.35 -7.35
C HIS A 97 6.15 -13.39 -8.54
N TYR A 98 5.67 -12.23 -8.95
CA TYR A 98 4.77 -12.10 -10.08
C TYR A 98 5.39 -12.68 -11.36
N ARG A 99 6.66 -12.41 -11.61
CA ARG A 99 7.35 -12.93 -12.79
C ARG A 99 7.42 -14.45 -12.80
N THR A 100 7.54 -15.07 -11.64
CA THR A 100 7.52 -16.54 -11.56
C THR A 100 6.16 -17.11 -11.92
N LEU A 101 5.08 -16.42 -11.54
CA LEU A 101 3.71 -16.87 -11.83
C LEU A 101 3.30 -16.58 -13.28
N ALA A 102 3.78 -15.48 -13.84
CA ALA A 102 3.40 -15.02 -15.18
C ALA A 102 4.19 -15.70 -16.30
N ARG A 103 5.15 -16.53 -15.98
CA ARG A 103 5.93 -17.23 -17.00
C ARG A 103 5.09 -18.24 -17.74
N PRO A 104 5.20 -18.24 -19.09
CA PRO A 104 4.54 -19.29 -19.89
C PRO A 104 5.21 -20.65 -19.67
#